data_978cd0997d8e104f2bd79dfa6bf5fb15
#
_entry.id   978cd0997d8e104f2bd79dfa6bf5fb15
#
_cell.length_a   1.000
_cell.length_b   1.000
_cell.length_c   1.000
_cell.angle_alpha   90.00
_cell.angle_beta   90.00
_cell.angle_gamma   90.00
#
_symmetry.space_group_name_H-M   'P 1'
#
loop_
_entity.id
_entity.type
_entity.pdbx_description
1 polymer ?
#
loop_
_entity_poly.entity_id
_entity_poly.type
_entity_poly.pdbx_seq_one_letter_code
_entity_poly.pdbx_strand_id
1 'polypeptide(L)'
;LFSSASDGVFNLYELNLATGEYSRLTNVVGGAFNPDIAPDGRIAYSSYETAGYTIRILPADHPRVRVPRALFAGALPEHGSFPQGIPGDSANVTEVERRIPHMQKPSVLPRIGVYGAHFRAGAYVFTGDLWDDVLLLGGFWAAPANGDYDAFVTAELNHTAPVPVVFDVIRTVRNTKEDTTFAGRLRLDGITYGLNAVSLALKPHLFSRELELHSTYQRFDAAIDQTLLANGTRTYVGYNYTYYNGVALGAALSSTAIKPFTTADIAPQGMKWSVRYDRWWNWYFKDFDSGTGLLNEVYTPYHYNQVSLDGGYYLPLPWNEEHTLGFEGRAMTIDAKIDSFFYEGVGGIIGLRGYTYYQLQGKQTAWGRLFYRMPLARNIDRKFGGIYLDKVYGMLFAEAGRVWRDSYPSPWTPGIKRDVGAELRADLFSFYGYPSRLSISAARALDPAPNTDKTKLYFTLLFGYL
;
A
#
# COMPACT_ATOMS: atom_id res chain seq x y z
N LEU A 1 -28.15 -24.48 6.08
CA LEU A 1 -28.46 -23.20 6.71
C LEU A 1 -28.09 -22.05 5.78
N PHE A 2 -28.86 -20.94 5.82
CA PHE A 2 -28.56 -19.75 5.03
C PHE A 2 -29.27 -18.53 5.62
N SER A 3 -28.81 -17.33 5.26
CA SER A 3 -29.47 -16.07 5.59
C SER A 3 -30.26 -15.57 4.40
N SER A 4 -31.45 -15.04 4.61
CA SER A 4 -32.27 -14.47 3.53
C SER A 4 -33.12 -13.30 4.04
N ALA A 5 -33.29 -12.30 3.20
CA ALA A 5 -34.19 -11.17 3.42
C ALA A 5 -35.54 -11.33 2.71
N SER A 6 -35.97 -12.55 2.40
CA SER A 6 -37.19 -12.83 1.64
C SER A 6 -38.47 -12.35 2.32
N ASP A 7 -38.43 -12.10 3.63
CA ASP A 7 -39.53 -11.50 4.43
C ASP A 7 -39.26 -10.03 4.84
N GLY A 8 -38.29 -9.38 4.17
CA GLY A 8 -37.95 -7.97 4.37
C GLY A 8 -36.81 -7.69 5.34
N VAL A 9 -36.44 -8.67 6.18
CA VAL A 9 -35.29 -8.58 7.11
C VAL A 9 -34.46 -9.86 6.99
N PHE A 10 -33.14 -9.72 7.06
CA PHE A 10 -32.27 -10.89 7.05
C PHE A 10 -32.53 -11.77 8.27
N ASN A 11 -33.12 -12.94 8.03
CA ASN A 11 -33.34 -13.99 9.01
C ASN A 11 -32.58 -15.26 8.62
N LEU A 12 -32.37 -16.17 9.58
CA LEU A 12 -31.82 -17.50 9.34
C LEU A 12 -32.89 -18.48 8.94
N TYR A 13 -32.57 -19.27 7.94
CA TYR A 13 -33.42 -20.31 7.40
C TYR A 13 -32.65 -21.63 7.28
N GLU A 14 -33.38 -22.70 7.39
CA GLU A 14 -32.95 -24.10 7.15
C GLU A 14 -33.74 -24.69 5.99
N LEU A 15 -33.02 -25.29 5.04
CA LEU A 15 -33.60 -26.14 4.01
C LEU A 15 -33.25 -27.59 4.32
N ASN A 16 -34.27 -28.42 4.52
CA ASN A 16 -34.11 -29.87 4.59
C ASN A 16 -33.98 -30.41 3.16
N LEU A 17 -32.79 -30.86 2.78
CA LEU A 17 -32.49 -31.33 1.43
C LEU A 17 -33.24 -32.62 1.06
N ALA A 18 -33.65 -33.45 2.04
CA ALA A 18 -34.36 -34.68 1.80
C ALA A 18 -35.85 -34.43 1.54
N THR A 19 -36.47 -33.49 2.26
CA THR A 19 -37.91 -33.20 2.16
C THR A 19 -38.23 -31.97 1.31
N GLY A 20 -37.25 -31.12 1.05
CA GLY A 20 -37.43 -29.83 0.37
C GLY A 20 -38.18 -28.78 1.20
N GLU A 21 -38.29 -29.01 2.52
CA GLU A 21 -39.01 -28.12 3.44
C GLU A 21 -38.12 -27.01 3.95
N TYR A 22 -38.69 -25.80 4.02
CA TYR A 22 -38.03 -24.62 4.54
C TYR A 22 -38.54 -24.28 5.93
N SER A 23 -37.62 -23.95 6.84
CA SER A 23 -37.95 -23.49 8.19
C SER A 23 -37.20 -22.21 8.52
N ARG A 24 -37.88 -21.27 9.17
CA ARG A 24 -37.24 -20.05 9.71
C ARG A 24 -36.77 -20.36 11.15
N LEU A 25 -35.54 -19.95 11.43
CA LEU A 25 -34.88 -20.12 12.72
C LEU A 25 -34.86 -18.83 13.55
N THR A 26 -34.84 -17.66 12.91
CA THR A 26 -34.85 -16.39 13.64
C THR A 26 -35.95 -15.45 13.14
N ASN A 27 -36.35 -14.52 14.00
CA ASN A 27 -37.23 -13.43 13.65
C ASN A 27 -36.71 -12.17 14.34
N VAL A 28 -35.70 -11.58 13.72
CA VAL A 28 -34.97 -10.39 14.27
C VAL A 28 -35.36 -9.14 13.51
N VAL A 29 -35.14 -7.99 14.15
CA VAL A 29 -35.46 -6.67 13.55
C VAL A 29 -34.24 -6.12 12.78
N GLY A 30 -33.05 -6.31 13.30
CA GLY A 30 -31.81 -5.74 12.69
C GLY A 30 -31.22 -6.60 11.59
N GLY A 31 -31.16 -7.93 11.79
CA GLY A 31 -30.63 -8.88 10.84
C GLY A 31 -29.84 -10.02 11.48
N ALA A 32 -29.89 -11.19 10.85
CA ALA A 32 -29.16 -12.40 11.26
C ALA A 32 -28.38 -12.93 10.04
N PHE A 33 -27.07 -13.13 10.20
CA PHE A 33 -26.14 -13.39 9.09
C PHE A 33 -25.17 -14.53 9.43
N ASN A 34 -24.60 -15.13 8.40
CA ASN A 34 -23.48 -16.07 8.49
C ASN A 34 -23.68 -17.20 9.51
N PRO A 35 -24.77 -18.01 9.40
CA PRO A 35 -24.97 -19.12 10.33
C PRO A 35 -23.97 -20.23 10.12
N ASP A 36 -23.45 -20.79 11.21
CA ASP A 36 -22.63 -21.98 11.23
C ASP A 36 -23.14 -22.95 12.29
N ILE A 37 -23.13 -24.25 11.97
CA ILE A 37 -23.64 -25.30 12.86
C ILE A 37 -22.50 -26.08 13.50
N ALA A 38 -22.51 -26.14 14.83
CA ALA A 38 -21.56 -26.92 15.59
C ALA A 38 -21.94 -28.44 15.56
N PRO A 39 -21.00 -29.36 15.83
CA PRO A 39 -21.25 -30.77 15.88
C PRO A 39 -22.34 -31.21 16.87
N ASP A 40 -22.58 -30.40 17.89
CA ASP A 40 -23.64 -30.63 18.90
C ASP A 40 -25.01 -30.07 18.49
N GLY A 41 -25.10 -29.50 17.26
CA GLY A 41 -26.33 -28.96 16.68
C GLY A 41 -26.66 -27.53 17.07
N ARG A 42 -25.83 -26.85 17.89
CA ARG A 42 -25.97 -25.42 18.16
C ARG A 42 -25.61 -24.62 16.92
N ILE A 43 -26.24 -23.46 16.74
CA ILE A 43 -26.03 -22.62 15.58
C ILE A 43 -25.48 -21.26 16.05
N ALA A 44 -24.27 -20.93 15.66
CA ALA A 44 -23.70 -19.61 15.87
C ALA A 44 -24.03 -18.70 14.66
N TYR A 45 -24.28 -17.42 14.89
CA TYR A 45 -24.55 -16.45 13.84
C TYR A 45 -24.23 -15.01 14.27
N SER A 46 -24.01 -14.14 13.29
CA SER A 46 -23.87 -12.71 13.51
C SER A 46 -25.25 -12.05 13.56
N SER A 47 -25.59 -11.39 14.67
CA SER A 47 -26.79 -10.59 14.84
C SER A 47 -26.46 -9.12 14.76
N TYR A 48 -27.16 -8.37 13.91
CA TYR A 48 -27.06 -6.91 13.88
C TYR A 48 -28.10 -6.31 14.83
N GLU A 49 -27.59 -5.59 15.82
CA GLU A 49 -28.37 -5.02 16.92
C GLU A 49 -28.06 -3.52 17.07
N THR A 50 -28.73 -2.83 17.97
CA THR A 50 -28.54 -1.37 18.22
C THR A 50 -27.08 -0.99 18.53
N ALA A 51 -26.31 -1.91 19.14
CA ALA A 51 -24.89 -1.71 19.48
C ALA A 51 -23.92 -2.22 18.39
N GLY A 52 -24.42 -2.64 17.23
CA GLY A 52 -23.64 -3.22 16.15
C GLY A 52 -23.76 -4.74 16.06
N TYR A 53 -22.76 -5.39 15.46
CA TYR A 53 -22.75 -6.85 15.30
C TYR A 53 -22.37 -7.55 16.59
N THR A 54 -23.18 -8.55 16.96
CA THR A 54 -22.92 -9.48 18.09
C THR A 54 -23.00 -10.91 17.61
N ILE A 55 -22.26 -11.83 18.24
CA ILE A 55 -22.40 -13.26 17.97
C ILE A 55 -23.45 -13.82 18.90
N ARG A 56 -24.45 -14.47 18.33
CA ARG A 56 -25.53 -15.17 19.04
C ARG A 56 -25.43 -16.66 18.79
N ILE A 57 -25.91 -17.43 19.73
CA ILE A 57 -25.96 -18.89 19.64
C ILE A 57 -27.41 -19.35 19.86
N LEU A 58 -27.95 -20.09 18.90
CA LEU A 58 -29.20 -20.81 19.04
C LEU A 58 -28.90 -22.19 19.59
N PRO A 59 -29.67 -22.67 20.58
CA PRO A 59 -29.55 -24.05 21.06
C PRO A 59 -29.98 -25.06 19.98
N ALA A 60 -29.53 -26.29 20.09
CA ALA A 60 -29.81 -27.34 19.09
C ALA A 60 -31.31 -27.66 18.95
N ASP A 61 -32.07 -27.49 20.03
CA ASP A 61 -33.52 -27.69 20.12
C ASP A 61 -34.34 -26.44 19.82
N HIS A 62 -33.70 -25.39 19.25
CA HIS A 62 -34.38 -24.12 18.91
C HIS A 62 -35.57 -24.38 17.99
N PRO A 63 -36.75 -23.74 18.27
CA PRO A 63 -37.97 -23.95 17.47
C PRO A 63 -37.78 -23.59 15.99
N ARG A 64 -38.21 -24.47 15.11
CA ARG A 64 -38.19 -24.29 13.65
C ARG A 64 -39.60 -23.95 13.17
N VAL A 65 -39.76 -22.78 12.60
CA VAL A 65 -41.05 -22.30 12.06
C VAL A 65 -41.09 -22.60 10.58
N ARG A 66 -41.94 -23.59 10.17
CA ARG A 66 -42.10 -23.94 8.77
C ARG A 66 -42.59 -22.72 7.94
N VAL A 67 -41.96 -22.46 6.81
CA VAL A 67 -42.32 -21.40 5.89
C VAL A 67 -42.57 -21.93 4.49
N PRO A 68 -43.49 -21.33 3.73
CA PRO A 68 -43.78 -21.79 2.38
C PRO A 68 -42.59 -21.56 1.44
N ARG A 69 -42.35 -22.51 0.52
CA ARG A 69 -41.33 -22.40 -0.52
C ARG A 69 -41.51 -21.12 -1.38
N ALA A 70 -42.76 -20.68 -1.55
CA ALA A 70 -43.09 -19.47 -2.29
C ALA A 70 -42.42 -18.22 -1.71
N LEU A 71 -42.01 -18.21 -0.45
CA LEU A 71 -41.23 -17.14 0.15
C LEU A 71 -39.87 -16.90 -0.56
N PHE A 72 -39.30 -17.98 -1.11
CA PHE A 72 -38.01 -17.97 -1.81
C PHE A 72 -38.14 -18.12 -3.32
N ALA A 73 -39.37 -18.28 -3.82
CA ALA A 73 -39.66 -18.48 -5.24
C ALA A 73 -39.92 -17.15 -5.99
N GLY A 74 -39.78 -16.04 -5.34
CA GLY A 74 -39.84 -14.73 -5.98
C GLY A 74 -38.73 -14.61 -7.03
N ALA A 75 -39.12 -14.34 -8.29
CA ALA A 75 -38.16 -13.90 -9.27
C ALA A 75 -37.31 -12.74 -8.65
N LEU A 76 -36.00 -12.79 -8.84
CA LEU A 76 -35.21 -11.60 -8.60
C LEU A 76 -35.93 -10.45 -9.28
N PRO A 77 -36.26 -9.34 -8.61
CA PRO A 77 -36.91 -8.22 -9.25
C PRO A 77 -36.08 -7.86 -10.50
N GLU A 78 -36.72 -7.92 -11.66
CA GLU A 78 -36.09 -7.35 -12.85
C GLU A 78 -35.59 -5.96 -12.49
N HIS A 79 -34.37 -5.68 -12.85
CA HIS A 79 -33.73 -4.39 -12.60
C HIS A 79 -34.72 -3.27 -12.97
N GLY A 80 -35.31 -2.62 -11.99
CA GLY A 80 -36.16 -1.45 -12.19
C GLY A 80 -37.46 -1.34 -11.40
N SER A 81 -37.94 -2.39 -10.72
CA SER A 81 -39.11 -2.24 -9.83
C SER A 81 -38.72 -2.41 -8.37
N PHE A 82 -38.16 -1.36 -7.79
CA PHE A 82 -38.40 -1.14 -6.36
C PHE A 82 -39.92 -1.10 -6.16
N PRO A 83 -40.49 -1.77 -5.14
CA PRO A 83 -41.90 -1.59 -4.81
C PRO A 83 -42.15 -0.09 -4.74
N GLN A 84 -43.00 0.40 -5.64
CA GLN A 84 -43.45 1.79 -5.52
C GLN A 84 -44.04 1.94 -4.14
N GLY A 85 -43.45 2.79 -3.37
CA GLY A 85 -43.67 3.25 -2.04
C GLY A 85 -44.77 2.54 -1.24
N ILE A 86 -44.45 2.10 -0.04
CA ILE A 86 -45.43 2.01 1.02
C ILE A 86 -46.32 3.24 0.88
N PRO A 87 -47.66 3.10 0.68
CA PRO A 87 -48.55 4.26 0.68
C PRO A 87 -48.67 4.74 2.15
N GLY A 88 -47.82 5.57 2.53
CA GLY A 88 -47.74 6.10 3.85
C GLY A 88 -46.74 7.24 3.86
N ASP A 89 -47.29 8.45 3.94
CA ASP A 89 -46.56 9.67 4.27
C ASP A 89 -45.37 10.06 3.39
N SER A 90 -45.62 10.29 2.11
CA SER A 90 -44.78 11.17 1.29
C SER A 90 -44.79 12.65 1.74
N ALA A 91 -45.56 12.97 2.80
CA ALA A 91 -45.69 14.32 3.34
C ALA A 91 -44.61 14.70 4.36
N ASN A 92 -43.78 13.76 4.80
CA ASN A 92 -42.74 13.99 5.81
C ASN A 92 -41.34 13.53 5.42
N VAL A 93 -41.00 13.54 4.15
CA VAL A 93 -39.59 13.64 3.76
C VAL A 93 -39.18 15.08 3.96
N THR A 94 -39.07 15.49 5.22
CA THR A 94 -38.26 16.63 5.64
C THR A 94 -36.90 16.46 4.98
N GLU A 95 -36.38 17.54 4.41
CA GLU A 95 -35.06 17.63 3.80
C GLU A 95 -34.09 16.57 4.35
N VAL A 96 -33.55 15.75 3.48
CA VAL A 96 -32.48 14.85 3.88
C VAL A 96 -31.37 15.75 4.40
N GLU A 97 -31.28 15.91 5.72
CA GLU A 97 -30.20 16.64 6.34
C GLU A 97 -28.89 16.07 5.79
N ARG A 98 -28.07 16.99 5.29
CA ARG A 98 -26.75 16.62 4.77
C ARG A 98 -26.02 15.90 5.89
N ARG A 99 -25.80 14.63 5.72
CA ARG A 99 -25.21 13.77 6.73
C ARG A 99 -23.80 14.30 7.08
N ILE A 100 -23.57 14.54 8.36
CA ILE A 100 -22.24 14.87 8.87
C ILE A 100 -21.56 13.53 9.20
N PRO A 101 -20.39 13.22 8.62
CA PRO A 101 -19.66 12.01 8.95
C PRO A 101 -19.35 11.92 10.44
N HIS A 102 -19.74 10.83 11.07
CA HIS A 102 -19.41 10.56 12.47
C HIS A 102 -18.12 9.75 12.54
N MET A 103 -17.01 10.42 12.84
CA MET A 103 -15.72 9.80 13.01
C MET A 103 -15.70 8.81 14.16
N GLN A 104 -15.20 7.60 13.92
CA GLN A 104 -14.98 6.59 14.93
C GLN A 104 -13.83 7.00 15.88
N LYS A 105 -13.76 6.36 17.04
CA LYS A 105 -12.60 6.56 17.93
C LYS A 105 -11.33 6.12 17.22
N PRO A 106 -10.25 6.94 17.26
CA PRO A 106 -9.00 6.58 16.63
C PRO A 106 -8.43 5.25 17.16
N SER A 107 -8.03 4.39 16.26
CA SER A 107 -7.28 3.18 16.56
C SER A 107 -5.79 3.46 16.46
N VAL A 108 -5.02 2.99 17.43
CA VAL A 108 -3.57 3.18 17.48
C VAL A 108 -2.88 1.83 17.39
N LEU A 109 -1.98 1.69 16.43
CA LEU A 109 -1.23 0.47 16.18
C LEU A 109 0.27 0.73 16.35
N PRO A 110 0.99 -0.08 17.12
CA PRO A 110 2.42 0.08 17.27
C PRO A 110 3.13 -0.20 15.94
N ARG A 111 4.17 0.59 15.67
CA ARG A 111 5.08 0.40 14.56
C ARG A 111 6.48 0.19 15.10
N ILE A 112 7.06 -0.97 14.84
CA ILE A 112 8.40 -1.34 15.30
C ILE A 112 9.18 -1.90 14.12
N GLY A 113 10.43 -1.53 13.96
CA GLY A 113 11.27 -2.06 12.90
C GLY A 113 12.75 -1.76 13.10
N VAL A 114 13.56 -2.35 12.23
CA VAL A 114 15.00 -2.09 12.14
C VAL A 114 15.29 -1.66 10.72
N TYR A 115 15.98 -0.53 10.58
CA TYR A 115 16.43 -0.05 9.29
C TYR A 115 17.95 0.19 9.35
N GLY A 116 18.69 -0.57 8.53
CA GLY A 116 20.13 -0.65 8.71
C GLY A 116 20.47 -1.21 10.09
N ALA A 117 21.29 -0.49 10.85
CA ALA A 117 21.67 -0.85 12.22
C ALA A 117 20.81 -0.16 13.31
N HIS A 118 19.78 0.60 12.92
CA HIS A 118 19.03 1.44 13.86
C HIS A 118 17.63 0.87 14.11
N PHE A 119 17.32 0.69 15.39
CA PHE A 119 15.98 0.40 15.86
C PHE A 119 15.10 1.63 15.70
N ARG A 120 13.87 1.44 15.21
CA ARG A 120 12.85 2.47 15.08
C ARG A 120 11.56 2.03 15.73
N ALA A 121 10.91 2.96 16.38
CA ALA A 121 9.60 2.74 16.99
C ALA A 121 8.67 3.91 16.73
N GLY A 122 7.38 3.64 16.75
CA GLY A 122 6.34 4.63 16.52
C GLY A 122 4.95 4.01 16.52
N ALA A 123 4.02 4.67 15.86
CA ALA A 123 2.65 4.22 15.75
C ALA A 123 2.01 4.64 14.44
N TYR A 124 1.03 3.88 14.02
CA TYR A 124 -0.01 4.32 13.10
C TYR A 124 -1.25 4.72 13.90
N VAL A 125 -1.93 5.73 13.44
CA VAL A 125 -3.21 6.19 13.96
C VAL A 125 -4.18 6.24 12.81
N PHE A 126 -5.29 5.54 12.90
CA PHE A 126 -6.30 5.59 11.85
C PHE A 126 -7.69 5.78 12.47
N THR A 127 -8.51 6.49 11.73
CA THR A 127 -9.92 6.70 12.05
C THR A 127 -10.68 6.95 10.76
N GLY A 128 -11.93 6.60 10.76
CA GLY A 128 -12.83 6.82 9.63
C GLY A 128 -14.26 6.95 10.14
N ASP A 129 -15.16 7.26 9.25
CA ASP A 129 -16.57 7.16 9.55
C ASP A 129 -17.08 5.74 9.22
N LEU A 130 -18.27 5.40 9.67
CA LEU A 130 -18.86 4.05 9.52
C LEU A 130 -19.13 3.67 8.06
N TRP A 131 -19.12 4.62 7.14
CA TRP A 131 -19.52 4.45 5.73
C TRP A 131 -18.37 4.66 4.77
N ASP A 132 -17.15 4.82 5.31
CA ASP A 132 -15.94 5.12 4.55
C ASP A 132 -16.02 6.42 3.71
N ASP A 133 -16.87 7.35 4.11
CA ASP A 133 -16.95 8.67 3.50
C ASP A 133 -15.69 9.48 3.77
N VAL A 134 -15.11 9.31 4.96
CA VAL A 134 -13.87 9.94 5.38
C VAL A 134 -12.97 8.91 6.06
N LEU A 135 -11.76 8.76 5.56
CA LEU A 135 -10.72 7.96 6.17
C LEU A 135 -9.50 8.83 6.48
N LEU A 136 -9.00 8.76 7.70
CA LEU A 136 -7.77 9.43 8.12
C LEU A 136 -6.76 8.38 8.60
N LEU A 137 -5.60 8.36 7.99
CA LEU A 137 -4.46 7.54 8.38
C LEU A 137 -3.28 8.46 8.69
N GLY A 138 -2.71 8.35 9.88
CA GLY A 138 -1.48 9.00 10.24
C GLY A 138 -0.43 8.00 10.69
N GLY A 139 0.82 8.37 10.60
CA GLY A 139 1.91 7.55 11.09
C GLY A 139 3.10 8.39 11.51
N PHE A 140 3.72 7.94 12.56
CA PHE A 140 4.99 8.50 13.05
C PHE A 140 5.89 7.36 13.49
N TRP A 141 7.17 7.43 13.15
CA TRP A 141 8.17 6.58 13.74
C TRP A 141 9.55 7.27 13.73
N ALA A 142 10.33 6.96 14.75
CA ALA A 142 11.63 7.58 14.96
C ALA A 142 12.69 6.55 15.35
N ALA A 143 13.93 6.87 15.02
CA ALA A 143 15.12 6.18 15.50
C ALA A 143 15.81 7.05 16.56
N PRO A 144 15.64 6.77 17.85
CA PRO A 144 16.20 7.60 18.92
C PRO A 144 17.74 7.70 18.89
N ALA A 145 18.41 6.69 18.31
CA ALA A 145 19.87 6.62 18.28
C ALA A 145 20.52 7.69 17.39
N ASN A 146 19.85 8.14 16.33
CA ASN A 146 20.39 9.10 15.37
C ASN A 146 19.45 10.28 15.07
N GLY A 147 18.25 10.30 15.68
CA GLY A 147 17.26 11.35 15.47
C GLY A 147 16.53 11.31 14.13
N ASP A 148 16.63 10.22 13.35
CA ASP A 148 15.82 10.01 12.16
C ASP A 148 14.35 9.88 12.53
N TYR A 149 13.48 10.45 11.72
CA TYR A 149 12.05 10.22 11.85
C TYR A 149 11.30 10.31 10.52
N ASP A 150 10.14 9.68 10.49
CA ASP A 150 9.14 9.81 9.45
C ASP A 150 7.80 10.15 10.08
N ALA A 151 7.07 11.06 9.47
CA ALA A 151 5.70 11.38 9.82
C ALA A 151 4.89 11.53 8.54
N PHE A 152 3.65 11.05 8.54
CA PHE A 152 2.73 11.26 7.42
C PHE A 152 1.29 11.33 7.90
N VAL A 153 0.46 11.96 7.08
CA VAL A 153 -1.00 11.98 7.20
C VAL A 153 -1.58 11.80 5.82
N THR A 154 -2.48 10.84 5.68
CA THR A 154 -3.33 10.62 4.51
C THR A 154 -4.78 10.86 4.90
N ALA A 155 -5.49 11.64 4.12
CA ALA A 155 -6.92 11.85 4.24
C ALA A 155 -7.61 11.44 2.93
N GLU A 156 -8.57 10.53 3.02
CA GLU A 156 -9.41 10.13 1.89
C GLU A 156 -10.84 10.61 2.12
N LEU A 157 -11.40 11.28 1.12
CA LEU A 157 -12.77 11.79 1.09
C LEU A 157 -13.49 11.12 -0.07
N ASN A 158 -14.26 10.05 0.19
CA ASN A 158 -14.82 9.19 -0.85
C ASN A 158 -16.17 9.68 -1.36
N HIS A 159 -17.09 10.05 -0.48
CA HIS A 159 -18.47 10.43 -0.86
C HIS A 159 -18.84 11.86 -0.42
N THR A 160 -17.98 12.54 0.32
CA THR A 160 -18.19 13.92 0.74
C THR A 160 -18.02 14.93 -0.40
N ALA A 161 -17.33 14.53 -1.47
CA ALA A 161 -17.13 15.27 -2.71
C ALA A 161 -17.72 14.50 -3.91
N PRO A 162 -18.03 15.17 -5.04
CA PRO A 162 -18.51 14.51 -6.25
C PRO A 162 -17.53 13.50 -6.83
N VAL A 163 -16.25 13.61 -6.48
CA VAL A 163 -15.15 12.76 -6.90
C VAL A 163 -14.32 12.45 -5.66
N PRO A 164 -13.91 11.19 -5.44
CA PRO A 164 -13.00 10.86 -4.35
C PRO A 164 -11.73 11.69 -4.38
N VAL A 165 -11.35 12.22 -3.22
CA VAL A 165 -10.17 13.07 -3.03
C VAL A 165 -9.22 12.42 -2.05
N VAL A 166 -7.94 12.35 -2.39
CA VAL A 166 -6.89 11.90 -1.48
C VAL A 166 -5.90 13.04 -1.26
N PHE A 167 -5.60 13.30 -0.02
CA PHE A 167 -4.62 14.31 0.39
C PHE A 167 -3.56 13.66 1.26
N ASP A 168 -2.28 13.81 0.88
CA ASP A 168 -1.14 13.26 1.61
C ASP A 168 -0.16 14.35 2.01
N VAL A 169 0.33 14.25 3.24
CA VAL A 169 1.46 15.05 3.73
C VAL A 169 2.49 14.11 4.33
N ILE A 170 3.74 14.26 3.88
CA ILE A 170 4.84 13.42 4.32
C ILE A 170 6.00 14.33 4.78
N ARG A 171 6.57 13.99 5.93
CA ARG A 171 7.83 14.55 6.42
C ARG A 171 8.78 13.42 6.76
N THR A 172 9.98 13.45 6.18
CA THR A 172 11.06 12.50 6.46
C THR A 172 12.31 13.26 6.84
N VAL A 173 12.98 12.85 7.92
CA VAL A 173 14.26 13.41 8.34
C VAL A 173 15.26 12.28 8.51
N ARG A 174 16.46 12.51 7.98
CA ARG A 174 17.61 11.60 8.10
C ARG A 174 18.84 12.37 8.55
N ASN A 175 19.52 11.82 9.54
CA ASN A 175 20.74 12.39 10.08
C ASN A 175 21.91 11.45 9.79
N THR A 176 22.92 11.97 9.13
CA THR A 176 24.16 11.26 8.86
C THR A 176 25.26 11.91 9.69
N LYS A 177 25.90 11.13 10.54
CA LYS A 177 27.11 11.58 11.24
C LYS A 177 28.28 11.37 10.30
N GLU A 178 28.99 12.45 10.02
CA GLU A 178 30.20 12.44 9.23
C GLU A 178 31.37 12.84 10.14
N ASP A 179 32.55 12.32 9.85
CA ASP A 179 33.79 12.69 10.54
C ASP A 179 34.89 12.85 9.50
N THR A 180 34.60 13.62 8.47
CA THR A 180 35.51 13.86 7.36
C THR A 180 36.15 15.23 7.52
N THR A 181 37.49 15.28 7.61
CA THR A 181 38.26 16.52 7.71
C THR A 181 38.85 16.90 6.36
N PHE A 182 38.52 18.08 5.87
CA PHE A 182 39.04 18.62 4.63
C PHE A 182 40.25 19.53 4.90
N ALA A 183 41.36 19.25 4.24
CA ALA A 183 42.62 20.00 4.33
C ALA A 183 43.07 20.31 5.78
N GLY A 184 42.71 19.49 6.76
CA GLY A 184 43.04 19.65 8.16
C GLY A 184 42.44 20.89 8.86
N ARG A 185 41.52 21.59 8.20
CA ARG A 185 40.94 22.86 8.68
C ARG A 185 39.42 22.83 8.86
N LEU A 186 38.72 22.08 8.05
CA LEU A 186 37.27 22.01 8.08
C LEU A 186 36.85 20.56 8.33
N ARG A 187 36.16 20.29 9.43
CA ARG A 187 35.57 19.00 9.76
C ARG A 187 34.08 19.06 9.50
N LEU A 188 33.57 18.14 8.67
CA LEU A 188 32.16 17.89 8.51
C LEU A 188 31.69 17.00 9.68
N ASP A 189 30.81 17.51 10.53
CA ASP A 189 30.33 16.83 11.73
C ASP A 189 29.06 16.02 11.45
N GLY A 190 28.18 16.53 10.60
CA GLY A 190 26.96 15.86 10.22
C GLY A 190 26.17 16.56 9.14
N ILE A 191 25.27 15.80 8.54
CA ILE A 191 24.32 16.32 7.57
C ILE A 191 22.93 15.81 7.95
N THR A 192 21.99 16.73 8.07
CA THR A 192 20.56 16.42 8.25
C THR A 192 19.82 16.69 6.95
N TYR A 193 19.18 15.66 6.40
CA TYR A 193 18.34 15.77 5.22
C TYR A 193 16.87 15.77 5.63
N GLY A 194 16.09 16.69 5.11
CA GLY A 194 14.66 16.77 5.31
C GLY A 194 13.90 16.74 3.99
N LEU A 195 12.93 15.83 3.86
CA LEU A 195 11.94 15.82 2.80
C LEU A 195 10.59 16.28 3.36
N ASN A 196 9.98 17.24 2.69
CA ASN A 196 8.56 17.55 2.84
C ASN A 196 7.87 17.28 1.50
N ALA A 197 6.78 16.53 1.53
CA ALA A 197 5.94 16.29 0.36
C ALA A 197 4.47 16.52 0.70
N VAL A 198 3.75 17.12 -0.21
CA VAL A 198 2.30 17.31 -0.16
C VAL A 198 1.73 16.87 -1.48
N SER A 199 0.74 16.01 -1.46
CA SER A 199 0.06 15.51 -2.65
C SER A 199 -1.45 15.66 -2.53
N LEU A 200 -2.09 15.97 -3.64
CA LEU A 200 -3.53 15.98 -3.81
C LEU A 200 -3.87 15.12 -5.03
N ALA A 201 -4.76 14.16 -4.86
CA ALA A 201 -5.26 13.33 -5.95
C ALA A 201 -6.78 13.34 -6.00
N LEU A 202 -7.32 13.43 -7.20
CA LEU A 202 -8.73 13.27 -7.53
C LEU A 202 -8.89 11.94 -8.26
N LYS A 203 -9.80 11.08 -7.82
CA LYS A 203 -10.00 9.72 -8.38
C LYS A 203 -11.39 9.55 -9.01
N PRO A 204 -11.69 10.20 -10.13
CA PRO A 204 -12.95 9.96 -10.83
C PRO A 204 -13.00 8.55 -11.40
N HIS A 205 -14.15 7.89 -11.27
CA HIS A 205 -14.40 6.62 -11.96
C HIS A 205 -14.69 6.87 -13.43
N LEU A 206 -13.94 6.21 -14.31
CA LEU A 206 -14.14 6.25 -15.74
C LEU A 206 -14.50 4.85 -16.26
N PHE A 207 -15.78 4.53 -16.31
CA PHE A 207 -16.29 3.20 -16.61
C PHE A 207 -15.77 2.15 -15.60
N SER A 208 -15.10 1.09 -16.07
CA SER A 208 -14.47 0.05 -15.26
C SER A 208 -13.00 0.35 -14.91
N ARG A 209 -12.53 1.59 -15.13
CA ARG A 209 -11.15 2.02 -14.93
C ARG A 209 -11.07 3.13 -13.89
N GLU A 210 -9.95 3.21 -13.23
CA GLU A 210 -9.65 4.27 -12.28
C GLU A 210 -8.78 5.33 -12.98
N LEU A 211 -9.29 6.55 -13.02
CA LEU A 211 -8.51 7.73 -13.43
C LEU A 211 -8.09 8.47 -12.17
N GLU A 212 -6.81 8.79 -12.05
CA GLU A 212 -6.28 9.64 -11.02
C GLU A 212 -5.70 10.91 -11.65
N LEU A 213 -6.13 12.07 -11.19
CA LEU A 213 -5.53 13.36 -11.50
C LEU A 213 -4.82 13.84 -10.24
N HIS A 214 -3.53 14.12 -10.29
CA HIS A 214 -2.77 14.43 -9.09
C HIS A 214 -1.85 15.63 -9.26
N SER A 215 -1.58 16.27 -8.13
CA SER A 215 -0.57 17.30 -7.98
C SER A 215 0.31 16.96 -6.78
N THR A 216 1.61 17.13 -6.92
CA THR A 216 2.57 16.86 -5.85
C THR A 216 3.54 18.03 -5.74
N TYR A 217 3.77 18.50 -4.52
CA TYR A 217 4.83 19.41 -4.16
C TYR A 217 5.86 18.67 -3.31
N GLN A 218 7.14 18.84 -3.61
CA GLN A 218 8.24 18.27 -2.85
C GLN A 218 9.30 19.30 -2.58
N ARG A 219 9.86 19.28 -1.37
CA ARG A 219 10.99 20.11 -0.98
C ARG A 219 11.96 19.30 -0.15
N PHE A 220 13.23 19.34 -0.55
CA PHE A 220 14.33 18.72 0.17
C PHE A 220 15.24 19.80 0.73
N ASP A 221 15.42 19.81 2.03
CA ASP A 221 16.33 20.70 2.74
C ASP A 221 17.53 19.92 3.26
N ALA A 222 18.69 20.54 3.31
CA ALA A 222 19.87 20.01 3.96
C ALA A 222 20.37 20.99 5.03
N ALA A 223 20.65 20.48 6.22
CA ALA A 223 21.37 21.18 7.27
C ALA A 223 22.76 20.56 7.38
N ILE A 224 23.78 21.36 7.29
CA ILE A 224 25.18 20.93 7.35
C ILE A 224 25.81 21.51 8.60
N ASP A 225 26.34 20.63 9.45
CA ASP A 225 27.08 20.98 10.65
C ASP A 225 28.57 20.75 10.43
N GLN A 226 29.37 21.82 10.62
CA GLN A 226 30.79 21.81 10.39
C GLN A 226 31.54 22.43 11.56
N THR A 227 32.78 21.98 11.78
CA THR A 227 33.71 22.61 12.71
C THR A 227 34.92 23.14 11.95
N LEU A 228 35.11 24.45 12.00
CA LEU A 228 36.31 25.09 11.49
C LEU A 228 37.42 25.02 12.53
N LEU A 229 38.59 24.47 12.15
CA LEU A 229 39.80 24.34 12.98
C LEU A 229 40.80 25.40 12.53
N ALA A 230 40.97 26.47 13.31
CA ALA A 230 41.92 27.52 13.01
C ALA A 230 42.68 27.92 14.26
N ASN A 231 44.02 27.86 14.23
CA ASN A 231 44.91 28.32 15.29
C ASN A 231 44.59 27.74 16.70
N GLY A 232 44.21 26.46 16.76
CA GLY A 232 43.80 25.79 18.01
C GLY A 232 42.38 26.12 18.49
N THR A 233 41.66 27.01 17.80
CA THR A 233 40.28 27.35 18.10
C THR A 233 39.33 26.53 17.24
N ARG A 234 38.24 26.05 17.85
CA ARG A 234 37.15 25.36 17.17
C ARG A 234 35.97 26.31 17.02
N THR A 235 35.54 26.58 15.80
CA THR A 235 34.35 27.39 15.52
C THR A 235 33.32 26.50 14.87
N TYR A 236 32.13 26.37 15.45
CA TYR A 236 31.03 25.65 14.87
C TYR A 236 30.31 26.52 13.85
N VAL A 237 30.09 25.99 12.67
CA VAL A 237 29.40 26.66 11.57
C VAL A 237 28.32 25.73 11.06
N GLY A 238 27.06 26.11 11.25
CA GLY A 238 25.92 25.41 10.68
C GLY A 238 25.25 26.26 9.60
N TYR A 239 24.80 25.65 8.54
CA TYR A 239 23.97 26.32 7.55
C TYR A 239 22.95 25.38 6.96
N ASN A 240 21.76 25.95 6.65
CA ASN A 240 20.64 25.25 6.03
C ASN A 240 20.42 25.80 4.63
N TYR A 241 20.11 24.92 3.69
CA TYR A 241 19.71 25.32 2.34
C TYR A 241 18.72 24.32 1.76
N THR A 242 17.92 24.81 0.83
CA THR A 242 17.04 23.96 0.04
C THR A 242 17.80 23.45 -1.17
N TYR A 243 18.10 22.17 -1.25
CA TYR A 243 18.82 21.63 -2.41
C TYR A 243 17.89 21.15 -3.53
N TYR A 244 16.61 20.98 -3.26
CA TYR A 244 15.61 20.64 -4.27
C TYR A 244 14.24 21.18 -3.89
N ASN A 245 13.54 21.70 -4.88
CA ASN A 245 12.17 22.15 -4.80
C ASN A 245 11.45 21.81 -6.11
N GLY A 246 10.30 21.18 -6.08
CA GLY A 246 9.60 20.74 -7.28
C GLY A 246 8.10 20.60 -7.12
N VAL A 247 7.42 20.82 -8.24
CA VAL A 247 5.97 20.60 -8.38
C VAL A 247 5.74 19.67 -9.55
N ALA A 248 4.84 18.71 -9.38
CA ALA A 248 4.32 17.88 -10.45
C ALA A 248 2.82 18.05 -10.63
N LEU A 249 2.38 17.99 -11.86
CA LEU A 249 0.98 17.74 -12.23
C LEU A 249 0.94 16.52 -13.11
N GLY A 250 0.01 15.61 -12.84
CA GLY A 250 -0.03 14.36 -13.57
C GLY A 250 -1.41 13.70 -13.61
N ALA A 251 -1.45 12.64 -14.39
CA ALA A 251 -2.60 11.76 -14.50
C ALA A 251 -2.15 10.31 -14.54
N ALA A 252 -2.90 9.43 -13.92
CA ALA A 252 -2.71 7.99 -14.03
C ALA A 252 -4.03 7.32 -14.42
N LEU A 253 -3.95 6.35 -15.30
CA LEU A 253 -5.06 5.48 -15.67
C LEU A 253 -4.68 4.06 -15.32
N SER A 254 -5.54 3.40 -14.53
CA SER A 254 -5.30 2.04 -14.11
C SER A 254 -6.52 1.15 -14.31
N SER A 255 -6.29 -0.13 -14.39
CA SER A 255 -7.32 -1.15 -14.44
C SER A 255 -6.84 -2.41 -13.76
N THR A 256 -7.70 -2.97 -12.91
CA THR A 256 -7.46 -4.22 -12.20
C THR A 256 -8.57 -5.19 -12.54
N ALA A 257 -8.22 -6.27 -13.24
CA ALA A 257 -9.11 -7.37 -13.60
C ALA A 257 -8.58 -8.68 -13.00
N ILE A 258 -8.39 -8.67 -11.67
CA ILE A 258 -8.02 -9.84 -10.87
C ILE A 258 -9.31 -10.50 -10.39
N LYS A 259 -9.43 -11.81 -10.59
CA LYS A 259 -10.57 -12.58 -10.11
C LYS A 259 -10.56 -12.61 -8.58
N PRO A 260 -11.65 -12.22 -7.90
CA PRO A 260 -11.76 -12.34 -6.46
C PRO A 260 -11.98 -13.81 -6.06
N PHE A 261 -11.10 -14.38 -5.26
CA PHE A 261 -11.27 -15.68 -4.63
C PHE A 261 -10.36 -15.80 -3.38
N THR A 262 -10.60 -16.78 -2.54
CA THR A 262 -10.01 -16.87 -1.18
C THR A 262 -8.47 -16.84 -1.16
N THR A 263 -7.80 -17.30 -2.21
CA THR A 263 -6.33 -17.34 -2.29
C THR A 263 -5.78 -16.40 -3.37
N ALA A 264 -6.54 -15.41 -3.79
CA ALA A 264 -6.13 -14.45 -4.83
C ALA A 264 -4.88 -13.63 -4.44
N ASP A 265 -4.60 -13.48 -3.17
CA ASP A 265 -3.39 -12.84 -2.63
C ASP A 265 -2.12 -13.69 -2.85
N ILE A 266 -2.25 -15.04 -2.85
CA ILE A 266 -1.17 -15.97 -3.15
C ILE A 266 -1.08 -16.23 -4.65
N ALA A 267 -2.20 -16.62 -5.25
CA ALA A 267 -2.31 -17.07 -6.63
C ALA A 267 -3.28 -16.19 -7.43
N PRO A 268 -2.95 -14.91 -7.66
CA PRO A 268 -3.82 -14.02 -8.43
C PRO A 268 -4.06 -14.58 -9.82
N GLN A 269 -5.23 -14.31 -10.38
CA GLN A 269 -5.62 -14.70 -11.74
C GLN A 269 -6.18 -13.47 -12.45
N GLY A 270 -5.64 -13.17 -13.63
CA GLY A 270 -6.08 -12.04 -14.42
C GLY A 270 -4.97 -11.05 -14.71
N MET A 271 -5.30 -9.78 -14.83
CA MET A 271 -4.31 -8.75 -15.14
C MET A 271 -4.55 -7.45 -14.37
N LYS A 272 -3.48 -6.70 -14.20
CA LYS A 272 -3.52 -5.31 -13.73
C LYS A 272 -2.54 -4.48 -14.56
N TRP A 273 -2.85 -3.23 -14.77
CA TRP A 273 -1.94 -2.30 -15.42
C TRP A 273 -2.23 -0.87 -14.97
N SER A 274 -1.20 -0.03 -15.08
CA SER A 274 -1.28 1.40 -14.81
C SER A 274 -0.37 2.15 -15.77
N VAL A 275 -0.85 3.23 -16.34
CA VAL A 275 -0.07 4.20 -17.10
C VAL A 275 -0.15 5.52 -16.36
N ARG A 276 0.99 6.11 -16.06
CA ARG A 276 1.11 7.39 -15.35
C ARG A 276 1.93 8.38 -16.16
N TYR A 277 1.45 9.59 -16.25
CA TYR A 277 2.13 10.74 -16.83
C TYR A 277 2.26 11.83 -15.78
N ASP A 278 3.47 12.40 -15.65
CA ASP A 278 3.77 13.51 -14.76
C ASP A 278 4.54 14.59 -15.54
N ARG A 279 4.09 15.82 -15.40
CA ARG A 279 4.86 17.01 -15.80
C ARG A 279 5.48 17.61 -14.56
N TRP A 280 6.82 17.69 -14.54
CA TRP A 280 7.60 18.21 -13.45
C TRP A 280 8.16 19.59 -13.76
N TRP A 281 8.11 20.47 -12.76
CA TRP A 281 8.82 21.74 -12.70
C TRP A 281 9.68 21.71 -11.45
N ASN A 282 10.99 21.54 -11.64
CA ASN A 282 11.95 21.32 -10.57
C ASN A 282 13.02 22.40 -10.59
N TRP A 283 13.48 22.76 -9.41
CA TRP A 283 14.61 23.63 -9.17
C TRP A 283 15.60 22.89 -8.27
N TYR A 284 16.80 22.71 -8.77
CA TYR A 284 17.86 22.00 -8.08
C TYR A 284 18.98 22.96 -7.73
N PHE A 285 19.49 22.90 -6.50
CA PHE A 285 20.57 23.75 -6.01
C PHE A 285 21.81 23.59 -6.89
N LYS A 286 22.38 24.70 -7.32
CA LYS A 286 23.57 24.73 -8.13
C LYS A 286 24.77 25.24 -7.34
N ASP A 287 24.63 26.39 -6.67
CA ASP A 287 25.72 27.10 -6.01
C ASP A 287 25.18 28.18 -5.06
N PHE A 288 26.08 28.79 -4.27
CA PHE A 288 25.80 30.00 -3.52
C PHE A 288 26.40 31.20 -4.21
N ASP A 289 25.61 32.26 -4.39
CA ASP A 289 26.09 33.58 -4.80
C ASP A 289 26.37 34.43 -3.54
N SER A 290 27.62 34.85 -3.42
CA SER A 290 28.11 35.71 -2.32
C SER A 290 28.29 37.18 -2.74
N GLY A 291 27.90 37.58 -3.95
CA GLY A 291 28.15 38.91 -4.52
C GLY A 291 27.54 40.09 -3.74
N THR A 292 26.52 39.84 -2.92
CA THR A 292 25.83 40.83 -2.06
C THR A 292 26.30 40.80 -0.59
N GLY A 293 27.30 39.97 -0.24
CA GLY A 293 27.72 39.74 1.13
C GLY A 293 26.80 38.77 1.92
N LEU A 294 25.73 38.31 1.31
CA LEU A 294 24.86 37.27 1.79
C LEU A 294 25.01 36.04 0.88
N LEU A 295 24.92 34.84 1.48
CA LEU A 295 24.86 33.59 0.73
C LEU A 295 23.46 33.41 0.18
N ASN A 296 23.28 33.70 -1.12
CA ASN A 296 22.01 33.48 -1.81
C ASN A 296 22.08 32.14 -2.57
N GLU A 297 21.06 31.31 -2.44
CA GLU A 297 20.95 30.03 -3.16
C GLU A 297 20.68 30.29 -4.65
N VAL A 298 21.45 29.66 -5.51
CA VAL A 298 21.27 29.69 -6.96
C VAL A 298 20.78 28.35 -7.44
N TYR A 299 19.69 28.32 -8.22
CA TYR A 299 19.05 27.12 -8.69
C TYR A 299 19.17 26.92 -10.20
N THR A 300 19.28 25.66 -10.60
CA THR A 300 19.13 25.23 -11.99
C THR A 300 17.76 24.63 -12.19
N PRO A 301 16.96 25.11 -13.16
CA PRO A 301 15.66 24.52 -13.45
C PRO A 301 15.81 23.20 -14.23
N TYR A 302 15.07 22.19 -13.82
CA TYR A 302 14.91 20.91 -14.53
C TYR A 302 13.42 20.66 -14.76
N HIS A 303 12.96 20.89 -15.99
CA HIS A 303 11.57 20.69 -16.36
C HIS A 303 11.47 19.55 -17.36
N TYR A 304 10.70 18.52 -17.00
CA TYR A 304 10.60 17.32 -17.81
C TYR A 304 9.22 16.66 -17.74
N ASN A 305 8.94 15.81 -18.71
CA ASN A 305 7.83 14.90 -18.68
C ASN A 305 8.35 13.52 -18.31
N GLN A 306 7.56 12.83 -17.47
CA GLN A 306 7.82 11.46 -17.07
C GLN A 306 6.61 10.61 -17.43
N VAL A 307 6.85 9.48 -18.06
CA VAL A 307 5.82 8.47 -18.33
C VAL A 307 6.27 7.18 -17.69
N SER A 308 5.38 6.54 -16.95
CA SER A 308 5.60 5.19 -16.43
C SER A 308 4.46 4.26 -16.80
N LEU A 309 4.81 3.01 -17.04
CA LEU A 309 3.91 1.89 -17.30
C LEU A 309 4.24 0.79 -16.32
N ASP A 310 3.26 0.37 -15.55
CA ASP A 310 3.33 -0.79 -14.66
C ASP A 310 2.32 -1.83 -15.13
N GLY A 311 2.66 -3.12 -15.04
CA GLY A 311 1.73 -4.16 -15.44
C GLY A 311 2.01 -5.49 -14.77
N GLY A 312 0.97 -6.30 -14.67
CA GLY A 312 1.04 -7.67 -14.20
C GLY A 312 0.01 -8.53 -14.89
N TYR A 313 0.41 -9.72 -15.30
CA TYR A 313 -0.45 -10.74 -15.89
C TYR A 313 -0.23 -12.07 -15.17
N TYR A 314 -1.31 -12.71 -14.74
CA TYR A 314 -1.30 -13.85 -13.86
C TYR A 314 -2.15 -14.97 -14.42
N LEU A 315 -1.53 -16.11 -14.65
CA LEU A 315 -2.14 -17.30 -15.23
C LEU A 315 -2.25 -18.40 -14.17
N PRO A 316 -3.46 -18.92 -13.91
CA PRO A 316 -3.61 -20.13 -13.14
C PRO A 316 -3.02 -21.30 -13.93
N LEU A 317 -2.43 -22.28 -13.24
CA LEU A 317 -1.98 -23.49 -13.91
C LEU A 317 -3.13 -24.47 -14.08
N PRO A 318 -3.24 -25.15 -15.24
CA PRO A 318 -4.40 -26.00 -15.54
C PRO A 318 -4.52 -27.23 -14.63
N TRP A 319 -3.44 -27.62 -13.97
CA TRP A 319 -3.45 -28.75 -13.03
C TRP A 319 -3.68 -28.36 -11.56
N ASN A 320 -3.56 -27.08 -11.25
CA ASN A 320 -3.82 -26.56 -9.90
C ASN A 320 -4.02 -25.05 -9.94
N GLU A 321 -5.26 -24.59 -9.73
CA GLU A 321 -5.64 -23.17 -9.78
C GLU A 321 -5.00 -22.32 -8.67
N GLU A 322 -4.47 -22.95 -7.63
CA GLU A 322 -3.77 -22.27 -6.53
C GLU A 322 -2.30 -21.98 -6.84
N HIS A 323 -1.81 -22.48 -7.98
CA HIS A 323 -0.51 -22.19 -8.50
C HIS A 323 -0.61 -21.13 -9.60
N THR A 324 0.24 -20.14 -9.55
CA THR A 324 0.24 -19.04 -10.51
C THR A 324 1.59 -18.91 -11.20
N LEU A 325 1.54 -18.81 -12.51
CA LEU A 325 2.62 -18.26 -13.31
C LEU A 325 2.31 -16.80 -13.57
N GLY A 326 3.15 -15.90 -13.08
CA GLY A 326 2.93 -14.47 -13.19
C GLY A 326 4.06 -13.76 -13.94
N PHE A 327 3.68 -12.72 -14.64
CA PHE A 327 4.61 -11.74 -15.20
C PHE A 327 4.27 -10.38 -14.63
N GLU A 328 5.27 -9.68 -14.09
CA GLU A 328 5.18 -8.28 -13.65
C GLU A 328 6.28 -7.47 -14.31
N GLY A 329 6.01 -6.21 -14.59
CA GLY A 329 7.01 -5.34 -15.17
C GLY A 329 6.68 -3.88 -15.03
N ARG A 330 7.72 -3.06 -15.16
CA ARG A 330 7.65 -1.61 -15.17
C ARG A 330 8.58 -1.04 -16.22
N ALA A 331 8.13 0.01 -16.87
CA ALA A 331 8.95 0.83 -17.74
C ALA A 331 8.71 2.31 -17.41
N MET A 332 9.77 3.11 -17.42
CA MET A 332 9.69 4.56 -17.18
C MET A 332 10.63 5.30 -18.14
N THR A 333 10.21 6.47 -18.56
CA THR A 333 11.03 7.36 -19.38
C THR A 333 10.86 8.83 -18.95
N ILE A 334 11.98 9.55 -18.98
CA ILE A 334 12.04 11.01 -18.81
C ILE A 334 12.56 11.58 -20.12
N ASP A 335 11.88 12.59 -20.66
CA ASP A 335 12.12 13.15 -22.01
C ASP A 335 13.27 14.16 -22.09
N ALA A 336 13.73 14.68 -20.95
CA ALA A 336 14.75 15.72 -20.90
C ALA A 336 16.11 15.19 -20.43
N LYS A 337 17.17 15.98 -20.69
CA LYS A 337 18.47 15.80 -20.04
C LYS A 337 18.38 16.39 -18.64
N ILE A 338 18.57 15.54 -17.63
CA ILE A 338 18.41 15.88 -16.21
C ILE A 338 19.62 15.47 -15.40
N ASP A 339 19.73 16.00 -14.18
CA ASP A 339 20.70 15.54 -13.20
C ASP A 339 20.39 14.10 -12.74
N SER A 340 21.43 13.36 -12.36
CA SER A 340 21.31 11.99 -11.87
C SER A 340 20.50 11.85 -10.57
N PHE A 341 20.30 12.94 -9.85
CA PHE A 341 19.40 13.00 -8.69
C PHE A 341 17.97 12.57 -9.03
N PHE A 342 17.50 12.84 -10.25
CA PHE A 342 16.16 12.51 -10.71
C PHE A 342 16.05 11.11 -11.35
N TYR A 343 17.14 10.34 -11.40
CA TYR A 343 17.13 9.02 -12.00
C TYR A 343 16.33 8.03 -11.14
N GLU A 344 15.59 7.17 -11.80
CA GLU A 344 14.91 6.07 -11.15
C GLU A 344 15.84 4.87 -10.94
N GLY A 345 15.80 4.29 -9.73
CA GLY A 345 16.51 3.06 -9.40
C GLY A 345 15.63 1.83 -9.65
N VAL A 346 16.19 0.81 -10.29
CA VAL A 346 15.48 -0.45 -10.58
C VAL A 346 16.08 -1.67 -9.85
N GLY A 347 17.08 -1.47 -9.03
CA GLY A 347 17.62 -2.52 -8.14
C GLY A 347 16.81 -2.67 -6.85
N GLY A 348 17.12 -3.70 -6.09
CA GLY A 348 16.52 -3.92 -4.77
C GLY A 348 15.22 -4.70 -4.79
N ILE A 349 14.56 -4.78 -3.66
CA ILE A 349 13.38 -5.64 -3.43
C ILE A 349 12.19 -5.31 -4.34
N ILE A 350 12.06 -4.07 -4.78
CA ILE A 350 10.98 -3.60 -5.64
C ILE A 350 11.25 -3.74 -7.14
N GLY A 351 12.48 -4.08 -7.53
CA GLY A 351 12.90 -4.24 -8.92
C GLY A 351 13.72 -5.51 -9.09
N LEU A 352 14.95 -5.37 -9.60
CA LEU A 352 15.91 -6.47 -9.76
C LEU A 352 16.58 -6.77 -8.40
N ARG A 353 16.17 -7.84 -7.77
CA ARG A 353 16.55 -8.17 -6.38
C ARG A 353 18.01 -8.57 -6.22
N GLY A 354 18.66 -9.07 -7.29
CA GLY A 354 20.09 -9.39 -7.27
C GLY A 354 21.02 -8.18 -7.19
N TYR A 355 20.49 -6.96 -7.31
CA TYR A 355 21.22 -5.70 -7.33
C TYR A 355 20.77 -4.75 -6.23
N THR A 356 21.65 -3.88 -5.74
CA THR A 356 21.27 -2.84 -4.79
C THR A 356 20.50 -1.72 -5.48
N TYR A 357 19.65 -1.01 -4.74
CA TYR A 357 18.72 -0.01 -5.30
C TYR A 357 19.42 1.05 -6.17
N TYR A 358 20.48 1.67 -5.67
CA TYR A 358 21.21 2.73 -6.39
C TYR A 358 22.21 2.23 -7.43
N GLN A 359 22.42 0.92 -7.54
CA GLN A 359 23.38 0.34 -8.47
C GLN A 359 22.92 0.44 -9.93
N LEU A 360 21.61 0.35 -10.16
CA LEU A 360 20.98 0.45 -11.46
C LEU A 360 20.04 1.64 -11.48
N GLN A 361 20.48 2.76 -12.01
CA GLN A 361 19.72 4.01 -12.09
C GLN A 361 19.79 4.59 -13.49
N GLY A 362 18.69 5.18 -13.96
CA GLY A 362 18.64 5.86 -15.24
C GLY A 362 17.42 6.75 -15.40
N LYS A 363 17.47 7.62 -16.41
CA LYS A 363 16.31 8.42 -16.81
C LYS A 363 15.29 7.62 -17.63
N GLN A 364 15.72 6.51 -18.19
CA GLN A 364 14.85 5.51 -18.80
C GLN A 364 15.16 4.16 -18.17
N THR A 365 14.13 3.46 -17.79
CA THR A 365 14.23 2.16 -17.12
C THR A 365 13.20 1.21 -17.69
N ALA A 366 13.56 -0.07 -17.76
CA ALA A 366 12.60 -1.13 -18.04
C ALA A 366 13.06 -2.39 -17.32
N TRP A 367 12.15 -3.05 -16.62
CA TRP A 367 12.42 -4.34 -15.99
C TRP A 367 11.16 -5.20 -15.98
N GLY A 368 11.34 -6.49 -15.94
CA GLY A 368 10.29 -7.47 -15.82
C GLY A 368 10.71 -8.64 -14.93
N ARG A 369 9.71 -9.24 -14.32
CA ARG A 369 9.81 -10.43 -13.47
C ARG A 369 8.86 -11.50 -13.99
N LEU A 370 9.39 -12.67 -14.27
CA LEU A 370 8.63 -13.90 -14.44
C LEU A 370 8.71 -14.68 -13.12
N PHE A 371 7.57 -15.13 -12.61
CA PHE A 371 7.58 -15.90 -11.37
C PHE A 371 6.55 -17.02 -11.37
N TYR A 372 6.89 -18.06 -10.62
CA TYR A 372 6.01 -19.14 -10.26
C TYR A 372 5.76 -19.11 -8.76
N ARG A 373 4.49 -19.02 -8.35
CA ARG A 373 4.07 -18.97 -6.96
C ARG A 373 3.19 -20.16 -6.63
N MET A 374 3.42 -20.76 -5.45
CA MET A 374 2.74 -21.96 -5.00
C MET A 374 2.49 -21.91 -3.48
N PRO A 375 1.34 -22.38 -2.99
CA PRO A 375 1.13 -22.61 -1.56
C PRO A 375 1.99 -23.79 -1.10
N LEU A 376 2.66 -23.63 0.04
CA LEU A 376 3.42 -24.69 0.71
C LEU A 376 2.64 -25.31 1.85
N ALA A 377 1.91 -24.49 2.60
CA ALA A 377 1.01 -24.90 3.65
C ALA A 377 -0.14 -23.89 3.79
N ARG A 378 -1.34 -24.36 3.99
CA ARG A 378 -2.57 -23.58 4.14
C ARG A 378 -3.35 -24.03 5.35
N ASN A 379 -4.21 -23.16 5.87
CA ASN A 379 -5.06 -23.46 7.03
C ASN A 379 -4.22 -24.03 8.17
N ILE A 380 -3.08 -23.39 8.43
CA ILE A 380 -2.14 -23.85 9.46
C ILE A 380 -2.77 -23.68 10.84
N ASP A 381 -3.57 -22.61 11.00
CA ASP A 381 -4.42 -22.33 12.16
C ASP A 381 -3.66 -22.45 13.50
N ARG A 382 -2.41 -21.99 13.51
CA ARG A 382 -1.55 -22.06 14.68
C ARG A 382 -1.34 -20.71 15.32
N LYS A 383 -1.64 -20.63 16.61
CA LYS A 383 -1.42 -19.45 17.43
C LYS A 383 -0.13 -19.60 18.24
N PHE A 384 0.73 -18.58 18.18
CA PHE A 384 1.95 -18.47 18.97
C PHE A 384 1.93 -17.09 19.68
N GLY A 385 1.53 -17.08 20.95
CA GLY A 385 1.33 -15.81 21.68
C GLY A 385 0.26 -14.93 21.03
N GLY A 386 0.66 -13.71 20.61
CA GLY A 386 -0.21 -12.75 19.90
C GLY A 386 -0.23 -12.89 18.38
N ILE A 387 0.43 -13.89 17.82
CA ILE A 387 0.56 -14.11 16.38
C ILE A 387 -0.21 -15.38 15.99
N TYR A 388 -1.01 -15.27 14.95
CA TYR A 388 -1.72 -16.38 14.33
C TYR A 388 -1.14 -16.62 12.93
N LEU A 389 -0.61 -17.82 12.68
CA LEU A 389 -0.07 -18.23 11.39
C LEU A 389 -1.19 -18.87 10.56
N ASP A 390 -1.52 -18.25 9.44
CA ASP A 390 -2.56 -18.70 8.51
C ASP A 390 -1.99 -19.62 7.43
N LYS A 391 -1.06 -19.12 6.63
CA LYS A 391 -0.56 -19.81 5.46
C LYS A 391 0.91 -19.48 5.16
N VAL A 392 1.57 -20.42 4.47
CA VAL A 392 2.95 -20.27 3.97
C VAL A 392 2.97 -20.61 2.49
N TYR A 393 3.64 -19.79 1.71
CA TYR A 393 3.79 -19.99 0.27
C TYR A 393 5.17 -19.62 -0.24
N GLY A 394 5.57 -20.25 -1.35
CA GLY A 394 6.84 -20.04 -1.99
C GLY A 394 6.70 -19.37 -3.35
N MET A 395 7.75 -18.70 -3.78
CA MET A 395 7.86 -18.12 -5.11
C MET A 395 9.27 -18.36 -5.66
N LEU A 396 9.35 -18.85 -6.88
CA LEU A 396 10.58 -18.84 -7.69
C LEU A 396 10.45 -17.72 -8.72
N PHE A 397 11.52 -16.98 -8.98
CA PHE A 397 11.48 -15.88 -9.91
C PHE A 397 12.75 -15.74 -10.73
N ALA A 398 12.58 -15.16 -11.91
CA ALA A 398 13.65 -14.67 -12.77
C ALA A 398 13.32 -13.23 -13.17
N GLU A 399 14.31 -12.36 -13.08
CA GLU A 399 14.16 -10.94 -13.35
C GLU A 399 15.15 -10.49 -14.42
N ALA A 400 14.74 -9.55 -15.25
CA ALA A 400 15.59 -8.92 -16.23
C ALA A 400 15.24 -7.45 -16.40
N GLY A 401 16.24 -6.59 -16.57
CA GLY A 401 16.00 -5.17 -16.76
C GLY A 401 17.19 -4.42 -17.33
N ARG A 402 16.92 -3.20 -17.73
CA ARG A 402 17.93 -2.29 -18.28
C ARG A 402 17.66 -0.87 -17.85
N VAL A 403 18.74 -0.11 -17.70
CA VAL A 403 18.69 1.34 -17.46
C VAL A 403 19.49 2.05 -18.54
N TRP A 404 19.06 3.26 -18.92
CA TRP A 404 19.74 4.13 -19.86
C TRP A 404 20.05 5.47 -19.20
N ARG A 405 21.29 5.96 -19.38
CA ARG A 405 21.79 7.23 -18.84
C ARG A 405 22.29 8.10 -19.97
N ASP A 406 22.11 9.41 -19.83
CA ASP A 406 22.52 10.36 -20.88
C ASP A 406 24.03 10.57 -20.99
N SER A 407 24.78 10.52 -19.92
CA SER A 407 26.11 11.15 -19.90
C SER A 407 27.18 10.46 -19.06
N TYR A 408 26.89 9.40 -18.38
CA TYR A 408 27.93 8.65 -17.67
C TYR A 408 28.15 7.31 -18.35
N PRO A 409 29.26 7.16 -19.07
CA PRO A 409 29.73 5.84 -19.41
C PRO A 409 30.19 5.15 -18.12
N SER A 410 29.25 4.72 -17.29
CA SER A 410 29.59 3.66 -16.37
C SER A 410 29.86 2.46 -17.25
N PRO A 411 31.10 1.94 -17.32
CA PRO A 411 31.41 0.73 -18.09
C PRO A 411 30.59 -0.47 -17.62
N TRP A 412 29.76 -0.24 -16.60
CA TRP A 412 28.99 -1.27 -15.90
C TRP A 412 27.51 -1.29 -16.26
N THR A 413 26.96 -0.28 -16.93
CA THR A 413 25.55 -0.23 -17.33
C THR A 413 25.22 -0.62 -18.78
N PRO A 414 26.14 -1.03 -19.66
CA PRO A 414 25.78 -1.51 -20.98
C PRO A 414 25.18 -2.92 -20.88
N GLY A 415 23.93 -3.05 -21.31
CA GLY A 415 23.27 -4.33 -21.46
C GLY A 415 22.17 -4.62 -20.44
N ILE A 416 21.50 -5.73 -20.67
CA ILE A 416 20.44 -6.25 -19.80
C ILE A 416 21.10 -6.87 -18.56
N LYS A 417 20.58 -6.53 -17.40
CA LYS A 417 20.92 -7.14 -16.10
C LYS A 417 19.86 -8.15 -15.72
N ARG A 418 20.30 -9.30 -15.22
CA ARG A 418 19.43 -10.43 -14.92
C ARG A 418 19.76 -10.98 -13.54
N ASP A 419 18.73 -11.49 -12.89
CA ASP A 419 18.88 -12.26 -11.67
C ASP A 419 17.84 -13.37 -11.59
N VAL A 420 18.06 -14.29 -10.66
CA VAL A 420 17.14 -15.37 -10.31
C VAL A 420 17.09 -15.51 -8.80
N GLY A 421 15.96 -15.96 -8.29
CA GLY A 421 15.84 -16.12 -6.85
C GLY A 421 14.62 -16.91 -6.42
N ALA A 422 14.49 -16.99 -5.10
CA ALA A 422 13.38 -17.63 -4.43
C ALA A 422 12.92 -16.76 -3.24
N GLU A 423 11.66 -16.87 -2.90
CA GLU A 423 11.05 -16.19 -1.78
C GLU A 423 10.15 -17.15 -1.02
N LEU A 424 10.22 -17.10 0.30
CA LEU A 424 9.28 -17.74 1.22
C LEU A 424 8.49 -16.66 1.94
N ARG A 425 7.15 -16.78 1.95
CA ARG A 425 6.25 -15.87 2.66
C ARG A 425 5.39 -16.62 3.65
N ALA A 426 5.12 -15.97 4.78
CA ALA A 426 4.13 -16.41 5.73
C ALA A 426 3.13 -15.26 5.97
N ASP A 427 1.86 -15.53 5.76
CA ASP A 427 0.79 -14.61 6.12
C ASP A 427 0.33 -14.94 7.54
N LEU A 428 0.24 -13.90 8.35
CA LEU A 428 0.04 -13.94 9.78
C LEU A 428 -1.08 -12.97 10.15
N PHE A 429 -1.72 -13.22 11.29
CA PHE A 429 -2.51 -12.20 11.97
C PHE A 429 -1.86 -11.91 13.32
N SER A 430 -1.58 -10.65 13.56
CA SER A 430 -0.99 -10.17 14.82
C SER A 430 -2.05 -9.47 15.64
N PHE A 431 -1.94 -9.53 16.96
CA PHE A 431 -2.79 -8.77 17.88
C PHE A 431 -4.31 -8.86 17.57
N TYR A 432 -4.84 -10.09 17.40
CA TYR A 432 -6.26 -10.37 17.20
C TYR A 432 -6.90 -9.93 15.86
N GLY A 433 -6.20 -10.09 14.78
CA GLY A 433 -6.79 -9.92 13.46
C GLY A 433 -6.08 -8.89 12.58
N TYR A 434 -4.94 -8.40 13.04
CA TYR A 434 -4.13 -7.46 12.28
C TYR A 434 -3.30 -8.21 11.23
N PRO A 435 -3.56 -8.05 9.92
CA PRO A 435 -2.83 -8.79 8.89
C PRO A 435 -1.35 -8.41 8.91
N SER A 436 -0.51 -9.42 8.93
CA SER A 436 0.94 -9.27 8.94
C SER A 436 1.55 -10.24 7.96
N ARG A 437 2.65 -9.85 7.35
CA ARG A 437 3.38 -10.69 6.38
C ARG A 437 4.86 -10.73 6.72
N LEU A 438 5.37 -11.92 6.82
CA LEU A 438 6.80 -12.18 6.93
C LEU A 438 7.29 -12.74 5.60
N SER A 439 8.37 -12.21 5.03
CA SER A 439 8.99 -12.78 3.86
C SER A 439 10.52 -12.82 3.97
N ILE A 440 11.09 -13.90 3.43
CA ILE A 440 12.52 -14.09 3.25
C ILE A 440 12.75 -14.32 1.77
N SER A 441 13.58 -13.50 1.14
CA SER A 441 13.89 -13.61 -0.28
C SER A 441 15.39 -13.64 -0.50
N ALA A 442 15.85 -14.56 -1.36
CA ALA A 442 17.23 -14.67 -1.81
C ALA A 442 17.26 -14.48 -3.33
N ALA A 443 18.15 -13.60 -3.81
CA ALA A 443 18.32 -13.34 -5.23
C ALA A 443 19.80 -13.34 -5.60
N ARG A 444 20.14 -13.92 -6.76
CA ARG A 444 21.49 -13.99 -7.29
C ARG A 444 21.58 -13.28 -8.62
N ALA A 445 22.40 -12.23 -8.67
CA ALA A 445 22.74 -11.52 -9.90
C ALA A 445 23.49 -12.47 -10.87
N LEU A 446 23.05 -12.53 -12.11
CA LEU A 446 23.70 -13.28 -13.18
C LEU A 446 24.75 -12.43 -13.91
N ASP A 447 24.58 -11.11 -13.90
CA ASP A 447 25.48 -10.13 -14.51
C ASP A 447 26.01 -9.15 -13.43
N PRO A 448 26.74 -9.60 -12.39
CA PRO A 448 27.20 -8.77 -11.30
C PRO A 448 28.27 -7.78 -11.74
N ALA A 449 28.42 -6.66 -10.99
CA ALA A 449 29.59 -5.80 -11.12
C ALA A 449 30.86 -6.52 -10.62
N PRO A 450 32.01 -6.13 -11.12
CA PRO A 450 33.27 -6.55 -10.53
C PRO A 450 33.30 -6.22 -9.03
N ASN A 451 33.80 -7.16 -8.23
CA ASN A 451 33.96 -7.01 -6.77
C ASN A 451 32.67 -6.71 -5.96
N THR A 452 31.50 -7.10 -6.47
CA THR A 452 30.24 -6.99 -5.75
C THR A 452 29.70 -8.38 -5.36
N ASP A 453 28.99 -8.41 -4.23
CA ASP A 453 28.30 -9.63 -3.80
C ASP A 453 27.23 -10.02 -4.82
N LYS A 454 27.33 -11.26 -5.29
CA LYS A 454 26.43 -11.84 -6.29
C LYS A 454 25.06 -12.20 -5.72
N THR A 455 24.96 -12.42 -4.41
CA THR A 455 23.73 -12.86 -3.74
C THR A 455 23.26 -11.81 -2.75
N LYS A 456 21.99 -11.49 -2.79
CA LYS A 456 21.31 -10.58 -1.85
C LYS A 456 20.26 -11.35 -1.09
N LEU A 457 20.16 -11.07 0.20
CA LEU A 457 19.14 -11.61 1.09
C LEU A 457 18.26 -10.46 1.59
N TYR A 458 16.95 -10.65 1.56
CA TYR A 458 15.99 -9.70 2.06
C TYR A 458 15.13 -10.39 3.11
N PHE A 459 14.95 -9.70 4.21
CA PHE A 459 13.98 -10.04 5.24
C PHE A 459 12.99 -8.90 5.34
N THR A 460 11.69 -9.20 5.23
CA THR A 460 10.65 -8.19 5.29
C THR A 460 9.56 -8.63 6.25
N LEU A 461 9.22 -7.74 7.16
CA LEU A 461 8.07 -7.88 8.03
C LEU A 461 7.15 -6.68 7.79
N LEU A 462 5.95 -6.94 7.31
CA LEU A 462 4.92 -5.94 7.08
C LEU A 462 3.82 -6.13 8.11
N PHE A 463 3.47 -5.05 8.79
CA PHE A 463 2.31 -5.00 9.67
C PHE A 463 1.24 -4.14 9.02
N GLY A 464 0.00 -4.66 8.96
CA GLY A 464 -1.13 -3.92 8.44
C GLY A 464 -0.90 -3.50 6.99
N TYR A 465 -0.69 -4.46 6.12
CA TYR A 465 -0.77 -4.16 4.71
C TYR A 465 -2.26 -4.07 4.33
N LEU A 466 -2.70 -2.87 4.15
CA LEU A 466 -3.98 -2.54 3.53
C LEU A 466 -3.74 -2.18 2.07
#